data_4cb0d5c1221c49e3c31ad038468ece33
#
_entry.id   4cb0d5c1221c49e3c31ad038468ece33
#
_cell.length_a   1.000
_cell.length_b   1.000
_cell.length_c   1.000
_cell.angle_alpha   90.00
_cell.angle_beta   90.00
_cell.angle_gamma   90.00
#
_symmetry.space_group_name_H-M   'P 1'
#
loop_
_entity.id
_entity.type
_entity.pdbx_description
1 polymer ?
#
loop_
_entity_poly.entity_id
_entity_poly.type
_entity_poly.pdbx_seq_one_letter_code
_entity_poly.pdbx_strand_id
1 'polypeptide(L)'
;TQGVSSAASDVYKRQEKREIEISRLQRSAMVSLQWYENARRYNDLTPPQYAFNFLSRSKSVTYENLKLRDPRYGREVNNWYVNLVQKEQGFDIPNDPAPPPMFTPYRLRDLVLQNRVVVSPMCQYSANDGTPTDWHLVHLGGFAVGGAGLVYTEMTNVSAAGRITPGCAGMYKPEHVKAWQRVTRFIHQNSAAKVCMQLAHAGRKGSTKYPWHGEDEPLENGNWPLISASPLPFKEFNQVPKEMTRDDMDDVLDSFVRAAHMAEEAEFDMIEIHMAHGYLLSSFISPVSNVRRDEYGGELVNRLKFPIEILMAVRSVWPNSKPISCRISATDWLDSGGLTGEDAVEVAKLLYENGCDIIDVSAGQTTPEAEPIYGRMFQTHLSEQVRLEAKGPTIAVGNITSADQVNTIVAAGRADLVALARPHLTDPHFTLKAAAHYGYTPQFWPEQYLAGKAQAERLAEQDNIRLQEILLANRPKSHND
;
A
#
# COMPACT_ATOMS: atom_id res chain seq x y z
N THR A 1 -14.18 -29.41 -45.88
CA THR A 1 -13.49 -28.14 -45.55
C THR A 1 -14.02 -27.49 -44.26
N GLN A 2 -15.26 -27.79 -43.80
CA GLN A 2 -15.79 -27.26 -42.53
C GLN A 2 -15.23 -27.95 -41.26
N GLY A 3 -14.79 -29.20 -41.33
CA GLY A 3 -14.27 -29.95 -40.20
C GLY A 3 -12.88 -29.54 -39.74
N VAL A 4 -12.04 -29.00 -40.64
CA VAL A 4 -10.69 -28.53 -40.30
C VAL A 4 -10.72 -27.18 -39.56
N SER A 5 -11.71 -26.34 -39.86
CA SER A 5 -11.89 -25.01 -39.20
C SER A 5 -12.30 -25.14 -37.73
N SER A 6 -13.12 -26.12 -37.36
CA SER A 6 -13.56 -26.32 -35.98
C SER A 6 -12.45 -26.92 -35.10
N ALA A 7 -11.70 -27.89 -35.63
CA ALA A 7 -10.57 -28.48 -34.91
C ALA A 7 -9.42 -27.47 -34.67
N ALA A 8 -9.13 -26.61 -35.65
CA ALA A 8 -8.17 -25.53 -35.45
C ALA A 8 -8.64 -24.52 -34.39
N SER A 9 -9.91 -24.12 -34.43
CA SER A 9 -10.52 -23.24 -33.43
C SER A 9 -10.47 -23.84 -32.02
N ASP A 10 -10.72 -25.14 -31.87
CA ASP A 10 -10.65 -25.84 -30.59
C ASP A 10 -9.21 -25.99 -30.08
N VAL A 11 -8.25 -26.17 -30.97
CA VAL A 11 -6.80 -26.17 -30.63
C VAL A 11 -6.37 -24.79 -30.13
N TYR A 12 -6.74 -23.70 -30.83
CA TYR A 12 -6.45 -22.32 -30.39
C TYR A 12 -7.06 -22.01 -29.02
N LYS A 13 -8.33 -22.33 -28.80
CA LYS A 13 -9.00 -22.14 -27.49
C LYS A 13 -8.35 -22.95 -26.36
N ARG A 14 -7.87 -24.16 -26.67
CA ARG A 14 -7.11 -24.98 -25.71
C ARG A 14 -5.73 -24.40 -25.44
N GLN A 15 -5.07 -23.84 -26.46
CA GLN A 15 -3.77 -23.19 -26.32
C GLN A 15 -3.87 -21.95 -25.45
N GLU A 16 -4.83 -21.06 -25.68
CA GLU A 16 -5.09 -19.88 -24.84
C GLU A 16 -5.31 -20.25 -23.35
N LYS A 17 -6.14 -21.27 -23.09
CA LYS A 17 -6.36 -21.75 -21.70
C LYS A 17 -5.08 -22.32 -21.09
N ARG A 18 -4.34 -23.13 -21.85
CA ARG A 18 -3.07 -23.72 -21.38
C ARG A 18 -1.97 -22.68 -21.18
N GLU A 19 -1.93 -21.67 -22.03
CA GLU A 19 -0.97 -20.57 -21.90
C GLU A 19 -1.15 -19.84 -20.57
N ILE A 20 -2.38 -19.54 -20.17
CA ILE A 20 -2.71 -18.92 -18.88
C ILE A 20 -2.25 -19.83 -17.71
N GLU A 21 -2.55 -21.13 -17.78
CA GLU A 21 -2.18 -22.09 -16.74
C GLU A 21 -0.65 -22.27 -16.65
N ILE A 22 0.03 -22.42 -17.80
CA ILE A 22 1.47 -22.55 -17.87
C ILE A 22 2.16 -21.29 -17.37
N SER A 23 1.69 -20.11 -17.80
CA SER A 23 2.22 -18.82 -17.32
C SER A 23 2.08 -18.65 -15.81
N ARG A 24 0.97 -19.11 -15.22
CA ARG A 24 0.79 -19.11 -13.74
C ARG A 24 1.80 -20.04 -13.05
N LEU A 25 1.99 -21.26 -13.58
CA LEU A 25 2.96 -22.21 -13.03
C LEU A 25 4.39 -21.70 -13.16
N GLN A 26 4.75 -21.14 -14.31
CA GLN A 26 6.08 -20.57 -14.55
C GLN A 26 6.36 -19.38 -13.62
N ARG A 27 5.37 -18.49 -13.41
CA ARG A 27 5.52 -17.39 -12.45
C ARG A 27 5.69 -17.88 -11.02
N SER A 28 4.91 -18.89 -10.60
CA SER A 28 5.03 -19.48 -9.28
C SER A 28 6.41 -20.14 -9.08
N ALA A 29 6.91 -20.83 -10.10
CA ALA A 29 8.23 -21.41 -10.09
C ALA A 29 9.34 -20.34 -10.05
N MET A 30 9.20 -19.28 -10.86
CA MET A 30 10.17 -18.17 -10.90
C MET A 30 10.25 -17.46 -9.54
N VAL A 31 9.12 -17.13 -8.94
CA VAL A 31 9.08 -16.49 -7.60
C VAL A 31 9.71 -17.41 -6.55
N SER A 32 9.48 -18.73 -6.66
CA SER A 32 10.11 -19.71 -5.77
C SER A 32 11.62 -19.79 -6.00
N LEU A 33 12.09 -19.70 -7.25
CA LEU A 33 13.52 -19.69 -7.60
C LEU A 33 14.20 -18.44 -7.02
N GLN A 34 13.61 -17.26 -7.25
CA GLN A 34 14.11 -16.00 -6.68
C GLN A 34 14.25 -16.05 -5.15
N TRP A 35 13.36 -16.76 -4.47
CA TRP A 35 13.48 -16.97 -3.03
C TRP A 35 14.78 -17.71 -2.66
N TYR A 36 15.15 -18.78 -3.39
CA TYR A 36 16.39 -19.51 -3.15
C TYR A 36 17.63 -18.69 -3.52
N GLU A 37 17.58 -17.92 -4.60
CA GLU A 37 18.67 -17.05 -5.03
C GLU A 37 18.96 -15.98 -3.97
N ASN A 38 17.94 -15.52 -3.26
CA ASN A 38 18.01 -14.52 -2.19
C ASN A 38 17.96 -15.14 -0.77
N ALA A 39 18.30 -16.42 -0.61
CA ALA A 39 18.12 -17.14 0.65
C ALA A 39 18.82 -16.49 1.86
N ARG A 40 19.92 -15.76 1.65
CA ARG A 40 20.63 -15.02 2.70
C ARG A 40 19.79 -13.95 3.37
N ARG A 41 18.82 -13.36 2.64
CA ARG A 41 17.88 -12.35 3.15
C ARG A 41 17.06 -12.84 4.34
N TYR A 42 16.81 -14.15 4.39
CA TYR A 42 15.92 -14.77 5.37
C TYR A 42 16.63 -15.35 6.60
N ASN A 43 17.95 -15.21 6.71
CA ASN A 43 18.74 -15.81 7.80
C ASN A 43 18.40 -15.25 9.18
N ASP A 44 17.93 -14.01 9.26
CA ASP A 44 17.58 -13.35 10.53
C ASP A 44 16.13 -13.63 10.97
N LEU A 45 15.34 -14.36 10.15
CA LEU A 45 13.99 -14.76 10.53
C LEU A 45 14.02 -15.82 11.64
N THR A 46 13.06 -15.70 12.58
CA THR A 46 12.87 -16.77 13.58
C THR A 46 12.47 -18.08 12.90
N PRO A 47 12.79 -19.26 13.47
CA PRO A 47 12.49 -20.54 12.82
C PRO A 47 11.01 -20.71 12.40
N PRO A 48 9.99 -20.32 13.20
CA PRO A 48 8.59 -20.39 12.75
C PRO A 48 8.30 -19.45 11.57
N GLN A 49 8.86 -18.23 11.57
CA GLN A 49 8.67 -17.28 10.49
C GLN A 49 9.37 -17.74 9.20
N TYR A 50 10.60 -18.25 9.33
CA TYR A 50 11.33 -18.83 8.21
C TYR A 50 10.53 -19.98 7.58
N ALA A 51 10.01 -20.91 8.40
CA ALA A 51 9.20 -22.03 7.92
C ALA A 51 7.94 -21.55 7.18
N PHE A 52 7.21 -20.57 7.73
CA PHE A 52 6.01 -20.02 7.09
C PHE A 52 6.35 -19.26 5.81
N ASN A 53 7.41 -18.44 5.81
CA ASN A 53 7.90 -17.71 4.65
C ASN A 53 8.30 -18.69 3.53
N PHE A 54 9.05 -19.74 3.88
CA PHE A 54 9.46 -20.81 2.95
C PHE A 54 8.27 -21.55 2.35
N LEU A 55 7.30 -21.97 3.15
CA LEU A 55 6.10 -22.69 2.68
C LEU A 55 5.26 -21.83 1.73
N SER A 56 5.18 -20.52 1.98
CA SER A 56 4.39 -19.58 1.19
C SER A 56 5.20 -18.83 0.11
N ARG A 57 6.47 -19.19 -0.15
CA ARG A 57 7.38 -18.46 -1.04
C ARG A 57 6.88 -18.29 -2.47
N SER A 58 6.16 -19.26 -2.98
CA SER A 58 5.60 -19.23 -4.34
C SER A 58 4.41 -18.29 -4.52
N LYS A 59 3.90 -17.70 -3.41
CA LYS A 59 2.66 -16.92 -3.33
C LYS A 59 1.39 -17.71 -3.73
N SER A 60 1.52 -19.00 -4.04
CA SER A 60 0.39 -19.91 -4.35
C SER A 60 -0.11 -20.66 -3.12
N VAL A 61 0.76 -20.91 -2.16
CA VAL A 61 0.41 -21.46 -0.84
C VAL A 61 0.21 -20.28 0.11
N THR A 62 -0.92 -20.26 0.78
CA THR A 62 -1.37 -19.16 1.62
C THR A 62 -1.63 -19.60 3.05
N TYR A 63 -1.90 -18.66 3.93
CA TYR A 63 -2.26 -18.90 5.32
C TYR A 63 -3.45 -19.86 5.45
N GLU A 64 -4.53 -19.64 4.69
CA GLU A 64 -5.70 -20.51 4.71
C GLU A 64 -5.41 -21.91 4.15
N ASN A 65 -4.63 -22.01 3.08
CA ASN A 65 -4.25 -23.32 2.54
C ASN A 65 -3.49 -24.16 3.58
N LEU A 66 -2.59 -23.55 4.32
CA LEU A 66 -1.84 -24.22 5.38
C LEU A 66 -2.74 -24.61 6.55
N LYS A 67 -3.63 -23.70 6.98
CA LYS A 67 -4.63 -23.97 8.02
C LYS A 67 -5.60 -25.09 7.65
N LEU A 68 -6.04 -25.16 6.38
CA LEU A 68 -6.91 -26.23 5.89
C LEU A 68 -6.22 -27.59 5.86
N ARG A 69 -4.93 -27.62 5.51
CA ARG A 69 -4.13 -28.85 5.47
C ARG A 69 -3.82 -29.38 6.87
N ASP A 70 -3.45 -28.49 7.77
CA ASP A 70 -3.18 -28.79 9.17
C ASP A 70 -3.72 -27.65 10.07
N PRO A 71 -4.93 -27.81 10.63
CA PRO A 71 -5.51 -26.83 11.54
C PRO A 71 -4.68 -26.57 12.79
N ARG A 72 -3.87 -27.55 13.23
CA ARG A 72 -2.96 -27.40 14.37
C ARG A 72 -1.83 -26.44 13.99
N TYR A 73 -1.21 -26.61 12.82
CA TYR A 73 -0.19 -25.70 12.33
C TYR A 73 -0.72 -24.26 12.21
N GLY A 74 -1.96 -24.08 11.71
CA GLY A 74 -2.59 -22.75 11.65
C GLY A 74 -2.72 -22.09 13.04
N ARG A 75 -3.09 -22.84 14.07
CA ARG A 75 -3.12 -22.33 15.46
C ARG A 75 -1.72 -22.02 16.00
N GLU A 76 -0.74 -22.87 15.72
CA GLU A 76 0.65 -22.64 16.12
C GLU A 76 1.23 -21.37 15.49
N VAL A 77 0.90 -21.08 14.22
CA VAL A 77 1.28 -19.83 13.54
C VAL A 77 0.67 -18.62 14.24
N ASN A 78 -0.62 -18.67 14.59
CA ASN A 78 -1.28 -17.57 15.30
C ASN A 78 -0.64 -17.33 16.67
N ASN A 79 -0.47 -18.39 17.47
CA ASN A 79 0.14 -18.28 18.79
C ASN A 79 1.57 -17.74 18.72
N TRP A 80 2.36 -18.25 17.79
CA TRP A 80 3.71 -17.76 17.56
C TRP A 80 3.71 -16.27 17.19
N TYR A 81 2.82 -15.86 16.25
CA TYR A 81 2.78 -14.49 15.78
C TYR A 81 2.33 -13.52 16.88
N VAL A 82 1.34 -13.90 17.69
CA VAL A 82 0.93 -13.14 18.87
C VAL A 82 2.09 -12.97 19.85
N ASN A 83 2.81 -14.05 20.17
CA ASN A 83 3.98 -13.98 21.06
C ASN A 83 5.08 -13.07 20.50
N LEU A 84 5.27 -13.05 19.18
CA LEU A 84 6.19 -12.13 18.51
C LEU A 84 5.75 -10.67 18.72
N VAL A 85 4.49 -10.36 18.47
CA VAL A 85 3.93 -9.02 18.64
C VAL A 85 3.97 -8.55 20.09
N GLN A 86 3.65 -9.44 21.06
CA GLN A 86 3.78 -9.15 22.50
C GLN A 86 5.22 -8.81 22.86
N LYS A 87 6.18 -9.57 22.35
CA LYS A 87 7.62 -9.36 22.63
C LYS A 87 8.15 -8.08 22.02
N GLU A 88 7.81 -7.79 20.75
CA GLU A 88 8.38 -6.68 20.02
C GLU A 88 7.66 -5.35 20.29
N GLN A 89 6.35 -5.38 20.54
CA GLN A 89 5.51 -4.20 20.61
C GLN A 89 4.89 -3.97 21.99
N GLY A 90 5.02 -4.91 22.91
CA GLY A 90 4.56 -4.78 24.30
C GLY A 90 3.04 -4.83 24.50
N PHE A 91 2.28 -5.37 23.54
CA PHE A 91 0.82 -5.51 23.67
C PHE A 91 0.46 -6.73 24.52
N ASP A 92 -0.60 -6.61 25.30
CA ASP A 92 -1.26 -7.75 25.93
C ASP A 92 -2.38 -8.26 25.01
N ILE A 93 -2.14 -9.39 24.36
CA ILE A 93 -3.05 -10.00 23.38
C ILE A 93 -3.45 -11.39 23.89
N PRO A 94 -4.76 -11.71 24.01
CA PRO A 94 -5.20 -13.05 24.36
C PRO A 94 -4.69 -14.12 23.38
N ASN A 95 -4.19 -15.23 23.92
CA ASN A 95 -3.63 -16.34 23.14
C ASN A 95 -4.62 -17.49 22.91
N ASP A 96 -5.80 -17.48 23.52
CA ASP A 96 -6.80 -18.55 23.41
C ASP A 96 -8.22 -18.00 23.21
N PRO A 97 -8.71 -17.98 21.97
CA PRO A 97 -7.96 -18.26 20.74
C PRO A 97 -7.09 -17.08 20.29
N ALA A 98 -5.88 -17.38 19.85
CA ALA A 98 -5.00 -16.36 19.29
C ALA A 98 -5.58 -15.80 17.98
N PRO A 99 -5.60 -14.46 17.80
CA PRO A 99 -6.10 -13.84 16.57
C PRO A 99 -5.25 -14.21 15.35
N PRO A 100 -5.86 -14.23 14.15
CA PRO A 100 -5.09 -14.24 12.91
C PRO A 100 -4.13 -13.04 12.83
N PRO A 101 -2.98 -13.18 12.16
CA PRO A 101 -1.95 -12.12 12.10
C PRO A 101 -2.46 -10.73 11.74
N MET A 102 -3.41 -10.61 10.78
CA MET A 102 -3.99 -9.34 10.37
C MET A 102 -4.71 -8.58 11.48
N PHE A 103 -5.21 -9.27 12.51
CA PHE A 103 -5.94 -8.67 13.63
C PHE A 103 -5.07 -8.41 14.86
N THR A 104 -3.76 -8.57 14.75
CA THR A 104 -2.86 -8.11 15.81
C THR A 104 -2.66 -6.60 15.73
N PRO A 105 -2.62 -5.88 16.86
CA PRO A 105 -2.37 -4.46 16.87
C PRO A 105 -0.94 -4.13 16.36
N TYR A 106 -0.75 -2.87 15.98
CA TYR A 106 0.57 -2.38 15.58
C TYR A 106 0.82 -0.97 16.11
N ARG A 107 2.01 -0.73 16.64
CA ARG A 107 2.42 0.56 17.20
C ARG A 107 3.45 1.23 16.31
N LEU A 108 3.20 2.48 15.95
CA LEU A 108 4.17 3.40 15.34
C LEU A 108 4.26 4.62 16.25
N ARG A 109 5.39 4.82 16.93
CA ARG A 109 5.49 5.82 18.00
C ARG A 109 4.37 5.65 19.02
N ASP A 110 3.56 6.69 19.29
CA ASP A 110 2.41 6.61 20.19
C ASP A 110 1.10 6.21 19.48
N LEU A 111 1.12 6.13 18.15
CA LEU A 111 -0.04 5.70 17.37
C LEU A 111 -0.22 4.18 17.46
N VAL A 112 -1.39 3.74 17.89
CA VAL A 112 -1.76 2.33 17.93
C VAL A 112 -2.87 2.03 16.92
N LEU A 113 -2.59 1.10 16.01
CA LEU A 113 -3.55 0.56 15.05
C LEU A 113 -4.15 -0.72 15.64
N GLN A 114 -5.48 -0.88 15.54
CA GLN A 114 -6.19 -2.07 16.05
C GLN A 114 -5.94 -3.34 15.23
N ASN A 115 -5.57 -3.19 13.96
CA ASN A 115 -5.28 -4.27 13.03
C ASN A 115 -4.30 -3.81 11.95
N ARG A 116 -3.85 -4.75 11.09
CA ARG A 116 -2.81 -4.54 10.07
C ARG A 116 -3.35 -4.11 8.71
N VAL A 117 -4.66 -3.82 8.59
CA VAL A 117 -5.31 -3.45 7.33
C VAL A 117 -5.28 -1.95 7.12
N VAL A 118 -4.74 -1.54 5.99
CA VAL A 118 -4.63 -0.15 5.58
C VAL A 118 -5.47 0.10 4.31
N VAL A 119 -6.22 1.19 4.29
CA VAL A 119 -6.83 1.69 3.05
C VAL A 119 -5.79 2.53 2.32
N SER A 120 -5.34 2.04 1.16
CA SER A 120 -4.32 2.72 0.34
C SER A 120 -4.81 4.09 -0.16
N PRO A 121 -3.94 5.10 -0.33
CA PRO A 121 -4.30 6.35 -0.98
C PRO A 121 -4.89 6.13 -2.38
N MET A 122 -6.04 6.73 -2.65
CA MET A 122 -6.77 6.60 -3.93
C MET A 122 -7.36 7.95 -4.32
N CYS A 123 -6.83 8.58 -5.38
CA CYS A 123 -7.34 9.86 -5.86
C CYS A 123 -8.80 9.76 -6.29
N GLN A 124 -9.64 10.67 -5.77
CA GLN A 124 -11.07 10.74 -6.02
C GLN A 124 -11.45 11.83 -7.01
N TYR A 125 -10.57 12.84 -7.16
CA TYR A 125 -10.80 13.97 -8.06
C TYR A 125 -12.16 14.67 -7.84
N SER A 126 -12.61 14.74 -6.59
CA SER A 126 -13.93 15.22 -6.19
C SER A 126 -13.89 16.45 -5.27
N ALA A 127 -12.70 17.07 -5.14
CA ALA A 127 -12.51 18.30 -4.39
C ALA A 127 -12.90 19.52 -5.24
N ASN A 128 -13.30 20.59 -4.55
CA ASN A 128 -13.59 21.88 -5.16
C ASN A 128 -12.48 22.86 -4.79
N ASP A 129 -11.62 23.22 -5.76
CA ASP A 129 -10.44 24.07 -5.56
C ASP A 129 -9.59 23.63 -4.33
N GLY A 130 -9.35 22.33 -4.25
CA GLY A 130 -8.61 21.69 -3.16
C GLY A 130 -9.44 21.37 -1.92
N THR A 131 -10.62 21.95 -1.77
CA THR A 131 -11.48 21.73 -0.59
C THR A 131 -12.18 20.37 -0.67
N PRO A 132 -11.96 19.44 0.30
CA PRO A 132 -12.69 18.19 0.35
C PRO A 132 -14.19 18.41 0.52
N THR A 133 -14.98 17.56 -0.11
CA THR A 133 -16.44 17.62 -0.15
C THR A 133 -17.07 16.51 0.68
N ASP A 134 -18.40 16.39 0.66
CA ASP A 134 -19.13 15.28 1.27
C ASP A 134 -18.75 13.94 0.68
N TRP A 135 -18.26 13.90 -0.57
CA TRP A 135 -17.69 12.70 -1.17
C TRP A 135 -16.56 12.11 -0.30
N HIS A 136 -15.64 12.96 0.16
CA HIS A 136 -14.51 12.53 1.00
C HIS A 136 -14.97 12.02 2.37
N LEU A 137 -15.99 12.66 2.96
CA LEU A 137 -16.60 12.23 4.22
C LEU A 137 -17.20 10.82 4.08
N VAL A 138 -18.00 10.60 3.03
CA VAL A 138 -18.66 9.30 2.78
C VAL A 138 -17.62 8.23 2.44
N HIS A 139 -16.66 8.56 1.58
CA HIS A 139 -15.63 7.65 1.10
C HIS A 139 -14.72 7.17 2.24
N LEU A 140 -14.05 8.09 2.92
CA LEU A 140 -13.10 7.77 3.99
C LEU A 140 -13.83 7.29 5.26
N GLY A 141 -14.96 7.91 5.58
CA GLY A 141 -15.82 7.49 6.70
C GLY A 141 -16.35 6.07 6.51
N GLY A 142 -16.74 5.70 5.29
CA GLY A 142 -17.19 4.35 4.96
C GLY A 142 -16.13 3.28 5.22
N PHE A 143 -14.86 3.54 4.88
CA PHE A 143 -13.76 2.63 5.17
C PHE A 143 -13.44 2.53 6.65
N ALA A 144 -13.51 3.66 7.36
CA ALA A 144 -13.24 3.71 8.79
C ALA A 144 -14.27 2.89 9.58
N VAL A 145 -15.57 3.11 9.34
CA VAL A 145 -16.63 2.29 9.96
C VAL A 145 -16.63 0.85 9.46
N GLY A 146 -16.01 0.60 8.30
CA GLY A 146 -15.74 -0.72 7.74
C GLY A 146 -14.64 -1.51 8.43
N GLY A 147 -13.99 -0.92 9.45
CA GLY A 147 -13.09 -1.61 10.38
C GLY A 147 -11.61 -1.62 10.00
N ALA A 148 -11.19 -0.88 8.96
CA ALA A 148 -9.76 -0.74 8.65
C ALA A 148 -8.97 -0.15 9.83
N GLY A 149 -7.72 -0.57 10.03
CA GLY A 149 -6.87 -0.04 11.09
C GLY A 149 -6.36 1.37 10.80
N LEU A 150 -6.06 1.66 9.53
CA LEU A 150 -5.57 2.95 9.08
C LEU A 150 -6.21 3.32 7.73
N VAL A 151 -6.71 4.55 7.61
CA VAL A 151 -7.31 5.08 6.39
C VAL A 151 -6.45 6.22 5.87
N TYR A 152 -5.98 6.12 4.65
CA TYR A 152 -5.26 7.21 3.97
C TYR A 152 -6.21 8.10 3.20
N THR A 153 -5.95 9.42 3.22
CA THR A 153 -6.55 10.31 2.22
C THR A 153 -6.00 9.97 0.84
N GLU A 154 -6.64 10.46 -0.20
CA GLU A 154 -6.01 10.57 -1.51
C GLU A 154 -4.77 11.46 -1.45
N MET A 155 -3.96 11.45 -2.52
CA MET A 155 -2.90 12.40 -2.72
C MET A 155 -3.40 13.82 -2.49
N THR A 156 -3.03 14.41 -1.35
CA THR A 156 -3.47 15.74 -0.89
C THR A 156 -2.36 16.76 -1.16
N ASN A 157 -2.64 17.71 -2.01
CA ASN A 157 -1.60 18.56 -2.57
C ASN A 157 -1.23 19.72 -1.64
N VAL A 158 0.07 19.98 -1.51
CA VAL A 158 0.62 21.04 -0.63
C VAL A 158 0.53 22.45 -1.24
N SER A 159 0.15 22.55 -2.52
CA SER A 159 -0.07 23.81 -3.24
C SER A 159 -1.09 23.63 -4.37
N ALA A 160 -1.67 24.73 -4.84
CA ALA A 160 -2.60 24.70 -5.98
C ALA A 160 -1.90 24.20 -7.26
N ALA A 161 -0.65 24.58 -7.49
CA ALA A 161 0.15 24.10 -8.61
C ALA A 161 0.59 22.62 -8.47
N GLY A 162 0.52 22.09 -7.27
CA GLY A 162 0.85 20.69 -7.00
C GLY A 162 -0.22 19.67 -7.40
N ARG A 163 -1.38 20.10 -7.87
CA ARG A 163 -2.50 19.20 -8.23
C ARG A 163 -2.23 18.43 -9.52
N ILE A 164 -2.74 17.21 -9.59
CA ILE A 164 -2.78 16.42 -10.83
C ILE A 164 -3.85 17.01 -11.74
N THR A 165 -5.08 17.14 -11.23
CA THR A 165 -6.25 17.67 -11.93
C THR A 165 -6.89 18.78 -11.11
N PRO A 166 -7.80 19.59 -11.69
CA PRO A 166 -8.55 20.61 -10.93
C PRO A 166 -9.33 20.05 -9.73
N GLY A 167 -9.74 18.78 -9.80
CA GLY A 167 -10.53 18.11 -8.74
C GLY A 167 -9.72 17.46 -7.62
N CYS A 168 -8.39 17.61 -7.58
CA CYS A 168 -7.56 17.06 -6.51
C CYS A 168 -7.76 17.78 -5.19
N ALA A 169 -7.75 17.02 -4.09
CA ALA A 169 -7.76 17.56 -2.74
C ALA A 169 -6.47 18.30 -2.40
N GLY A 170 -6.54 19.23 -1.47
CA GLY A 170 -5.42 20.08 -1.04
C GLY A 170 -5.34 20.29 0.46
N MET A 171 -4.17 20.76 0.90
CA MET A 171 -3.90 21.25 2.23
C MET A 171 -3.02 22.52 2.15
N TYR A 172 -3.55 23.57 1.49
CA TYR A 172 -2.81 24.80 1.21
C TYR A 172 -3.62 26.09 1.42
N LYS A 173 -4.87 25.97 1.93
CA LYS A 173 -5.76 27.08 2.29
C LYS A 173 -6.39 26.83 3.66
N PRO A 174 -6.66 27.87 4.48
CA PRO A 174 -7.26 27.70 5.81
C PRO A 174 -8.61 26.96 5.80
N GLU A 175 -9.44 27.15 4.76
CA GLU A 175 -10.71 26.45 4.61
C GLU A 175 -10.56 24.92 4.46
N HIS A 176 -9.42 24.44 3.95
CA HIS A 176 -9.13 23.02 3.83
C HIS A 176 -9.06 22.36 5.20
N VAL A 177 -8.48 23.04 6.21
CA VAL A 177 -8.39 22.51 7.58
C VAL A 177 -9.77 22.19 8.12
N LYS A 178 -10.72 23.12 8.04
CA LYS A 178 -12.08 22.92 8.54
C LYS A 178 -12.83 21.81 7.82
N ALA A 179 -12.63 21.72 6.49
CA ALA A 179 -13.24 20.69 5.68
C ALA A 179 -12.69 19.29 6.03
N TRP A 180 -11.37 19.17 6.21
CA TRP A 180 -10.73 17.93 6.66
C TRP A 180 -11.09 17.58 8.11
N GLN A 181 -11.20 18.56 9.03
CA GLN A 181 -11.65 18.31 10.41
C GLN A 181 -13.01 17.61 10.47
N ARG A 182 -13.90 17.91 9.54
CA ARG A 182 -15.19 17.22 9.46
C ARG A 182 -15.02 15.72 9.19
N VAL A 183 -14.03 15.36 8.36
CA VAL A 183 -13.72 13.96 8.03
C VAL A 183 -13.02 13.26 9.18
N THR A 184 -11.96 13.86 9.73
CA THR A 184 -11.15 13.26 10.81
C THR A 184 -12.01 13.06 12.07
N ARG A 185 -12.81 14.03 12.45
CA ARG A 185 -13.72 13.92 13.61
C ARG A 185 -14.79 12.84 13.43
N PHE A 186 -15.36 12.72 12.23
CA PHE A 186 -16.28 11.63 11.95
C PHE A 186 -15.62 10.27 12.15
N ILE A 187 -14.40 10.09 11.62
CA ILE A 187 -13.63 8.85 11.74
C ILE A 187 -13.35 8.53 13.21
N HIS A 188 -12.82 9.51 13.97
CA HIS A 188 -12.46 9.31 15.38
C HIS A 188 -13.68 9.05 16.28
N GLN A 189 -14.83 9.64 15.97
CA GLN A 189 -16.04 9.48 16.77
C GLN A 189 -16.81 8.18 16.48
N ASN A 190 -16.69 7.63 15.27
CA ASN A 190 -17.53 6.54 14.80
C ASN A 190 -16.79 5.25 14.49
N SER A 191 -15.47 5.23 14.70
CA SER A 191 -14.63 4.06 14.41
C SER A 191 -13.42 3.98 15.34
N ALA A 192 -12.71 2.86 15.29
CA ALA A 192 -11.41 2.72 15.92
C ALA A 192 -10.24 2.95 14.91
N ALA A 193 -10.57 3.29 13.67
CA ALA A 193 -9.60 3.58 12.63
C ALA A 193 -8.76 4.83 12.95
N LYS A 194 -7.53 4.83 12.49
CA LYS A 194 -6.66 6.00 12.44
C LYS A 194 -6.65 6.57 11.04
N VAL A 195 -6.32 7.86 10.90
CA VAL A 195 -6.34 8.55 9.62
C VAL A 195 -5.01 9.20 9.31
N CYS A 196 -4.51 8.95 8.09
CA CYS A 196 -3.25 9.48 7.57
C CYS A 196 -3.51 10.41 6.39
N MET A 197 -2.88 11.58 6.36
CA MET A 197 -2.89 12.46 5.19
C MET A 197 -1.66 12.20 4.31
N GLN A 198 -1.88 11.86 3.03
CA GLN A 198 -0.79 11.76 2.06
C GLN A 198 -0.50 13.13 1.45
N LEU A 199 0.57 13.77 1.88
CA LEU A 199 1.07 15.06 1.37
C LEU A 199 1.87 14.87 0.08
N ALA A 200 1.58 15.66 -0.94
CA ALA A 200 2.23 15.50 -2.23
C ALA A 200 2.24 16.76 -3.10
N HIS A 201 2.99 16.68 -4.18
CA HIS A 201 3.01 17.62 -5.31
C HIS A 201 3.16 16.84 -6.61
N ALA A 202 2.26 17.04 -7.58
CA ALA A 202 2.22 16.25 -8.82
C ALA A 202 3.45 16.41 -9.70
N GLY A 203 4.18 17.54 -9.58
CA GLY A 203 5.35 17.77 -10.42
C GLY A 203 5.00 17.74 -11.91
N ARG A 204 5.79 17.03 -12.71
CA ARG A 204 5.63 16.90 -14.16
C ARG A 204 4.37 16.15 -14.61
N LYS A 205 3.64 15.52 -13.69
CA LYS A 205 2.38 14.80 -13.94
C LYS A 205 1.14 15.61 -13.56
N GLY A 206 1.29 16.91 -13.30
CA GLY A 206 0.21 17.84 -12.98
C GLY A 206 -0.46 18.44 -14.21
N SER A 207 -1.51 19.26 -13.95
CA SER A 207 -2.24 20.02 -14.98
C SER A 207 -2.86 19.14 -16.07
N THR A 208 -3.49 18.02 -15.66
CA THR A 208 -4.09 17.02 -16.55
C THR A 208 -5.60 16.97 -16.42
N LYS A 209 -6.25 16.35 -17.42
CA LYS A 209 -7.67 16.01 -17.40
C LYS A 209 -7.97 15.01 -16.28
N TYR A 210 -9.25 14.88 -15.93
CA TYR A 210 -9.68 13.76 -15.09
C TYR A 210 -9.40 12.42 -15.82
N PRO A 211 -8.98 11.35 -15.14
CA PRO A 211 -8.63 10.08 -15.80
C PRO A 211 -9.72 9.51 -16.70
N TRP A 212 -10.99 9.68 -16.34
CA TRP A 212 -12.13 9.24 -17.16
C TRP A 212 -12.43 10.12 -18.38
N HIS A 213 -11.71 11.24 -18.54
CA HIS A 213 -11.76 12.12 -19.72
C HIS A 213 -10.47 12.10 -20.54
N GLY A 214 -9.47 11.31 -20.13
CA GLY A 214 -8.16 11.17 -20.78
C GLY A 214 -7.03 11.08 -19.74
N GLU A 215 -6.62 9.85 -19.41
CA GLU A 215 -5.58 9.61 -18.42
C GLU A 215 -4.24 10.21 -18.86
N ASP A 216 -3.67 11.06 -17.99
CA ASP A 216 -2.44 11.82 -18.19
C ASP A 216 -2.49 12.85 -19.35
N GLU A 217 -3.63 13.07 -20.00
CA GLU A 217 -3.74 14.11 -21.04
C GLU A 217 -3.73 15.51 -20.43
N PRO A 218 -2.99 16.48 -21.02
CA PRO A 218 -3.01 17.87 -20.57
C PRO A 218 -4.42 18.47 -20.62
N LEU A 219 -4.70 19.42 -19.73
CA LEU A 219 -5.91 20.23 -19.82
C LEU A 219 -5.94 20.97 -21.17
N GLU A 220 -7.12 21.12 -21.76
CA GLU A 220 -7.29 21.92 -22.99
C GLU A 220 -7.18 23.42 -22.71
N ASN A 221 -7.65 23.84 -21.53
CA ASN A 221 -7.63 25.21 -21.07
C ASN A 221 -7.36 25.27 -19.56
N GLY A 222 -6.80 26.39 -19.08
CA GLY A 222 -6.55 26.59 -17.65
C GLY A 222 -5.36 25.83 -17.11
N ASN A 223 -4.43 25.44 -17.98
CA ASN A 223 -3.17 24.83 -17.60
C ASN A 223 -2.37 25.76 -16.67
N TRP A 224 -1.72 25.17 -15.69
CA TRP A 224 -0.77 25.86 -14.81
C TRP A 224 0.67 25.38 -15.05
N PRO A 225 1.69 26.22 -14.77
CA PRO A 225 3.09 25.85 -14.91
C PRO A 225 3.45 24.63 -14.08
N LEU A 226 4.28 23.74 -14.63
CA LEU A 226 4.80 22.56 -13.96
C LEU A 226 6.26 22.75 -13.57
N ILE A 227 6.66 22.10 -12.48
CA ILE A 227 8.04 22.03 -11.99
C ILE A 227 8.45 20.55 -11.81
N SER A 228 9.73 20.26 -11.95
CA SER A 228 10.28 18.92 -11.77
C SER A 228 11.78 18.99 -11.47
N ALA A 229 12.40 17.86 -11.13
CA ALA A 229 13.85 17.76 -11.01
C ALA A 229 14.58 18.16 -12.29
N SER A 230 14.04 17.81 -13.46
CA SER A 230 14.58 18.13 -14.76
C SER A 230 13.47 18.49 -15.76
N PRO A 231 13.76 19.20 -16.86
CA PRO A 231 12.77 19.64 -17.83
C PRO A 231 12.35 18.51 -18.78
N LEU A 232 11.95 17.38 -18.21
CA LEU A 232 11.53 16.16 -18.92
C LEU A 232 10.03 15.96 -18.71
N PRO A 233 9.18 16.01 -19.76
CA PRO A 233 7.76 15.73 -19.65
C PRO A 233 7.54 14.24 -19.27
N PHE A 234 6.37 13.90 -18.74
CA PHE A 234 6.06 12.49 -18.42
C PHE A 234 5.81 11.66 -19.69
N LYS A 235 5.00 12.17 -20.61
CA LYS A 235 4.81 11.65 -21.97
C LYS A 235 5.13 12.77 -22.98
N GLU A 236 5.44 12.44 -24.20
CA GLU A 236 5.83 13.40 -25.24
C GLU A 236 4.83 14.54 -25.42
N PHE A 237 3.54 14.27 -25.22
CA PHE A 237 2.47 15.27 -25.37
C PHE A 237 2.17 16.07 -24.10
N ASN A 238 2.80 15.73 -22.95
CA ASN A 238 2.62 16.51 -21.72
C ASN A 238 3.42 17.81 -21.75
N GLN A 239 3.01 18.77 -20.90
CA GLN A 239 3.76 20.00 -20.70
C GLN A 239 5.19 19.69 -20.24
N VAL A 240 6.17 20.39 -20.82
CA VAL A 240 7.55 20.34 -20.34
C VAL A 240 7.62 21.12 -19.02
N PRO A 241 8.00 20.50 -17.91
CA PRO A 241 8.14 21.18 -16.63
C PRO A 241 9.38 22.09 -16.62
N LYS A 242 9.34 23.16 -15.82
CA LYS A 242 10.54 23.92 -15.47
C LYS A 242 11.44 23.06 -14.57
N GLU A 243 12.75 23.01 -14.86
CA GLU A 243 13.73 22.50 -13.90
C GLU A 243 13.75 23.42 -12.68
N MET A 244 13.61 22.83 -11.47
CA MET A 244 13.56 23.60 -10.24
C MET A 244 14.89 24.26 -9.92
N THR A 245 14.84 25.53 -9.58
CA THR A 245 15.94 26.27 -8.92
C THR A 245 15.93 25.97 -7.42
N ARG A 246 16.94 26.44 -6.68
CA ARG A 246 16.93 26.37 -5.21
C ARG A 246 15.74 27.11 -4.62
N ASP A 247 15.40 28.28 -5.13
CA ASP A 247 14.25 29.06 -4.67
C ASP A 247 12.93 28.29 -4.87
N ASP A 248 12.75 27.62 -6.03
CA ASP A 248 11.60 26.75 -6.25
C ASP A 248 11.55 25.60 -5.24
N MET A 249 12.71 25.03 -4.87
CA MET A 249 12.80 23.95 -3.87
C MET A 249 12.43 24.47 -2.48
N ASP A 250 12.88 25.67 -2.11
CA ASP A 250 12.56 26.31 -0.84
C ASP A 250 11.05 26.62 -0.74
N ASP A 251 10.43 27.12 -1.80
CA ASP A 251 8.98 27.38 -1.85
C ASP A 251 8.15 26.09 -1.69
N VAL A 252 8.62 24.99 -2.30
CA VAL A 252 7.97 23.67 -2.16
C VAL A 252 8.17 23.14 -0.74
N LEU A 253 9.38 23.24 -0.18
CA LEU A 253 9.66 22.82 1.20
C LEU A 253 8.75 23.55 2.17
N ASP A 254 8.64 24.87 2.08
CA ASP A 254 7.74 25.67 2.89
C ASP A 254 6.26 25.26 2.73
N SER A 255 5.88 24.83 1.51
CA SER A 255 4.53 24.34 1.26
C SER A 255 4.25 23.02 1.98
N PHE A 256 5.21 22.07 2.01
CA PHE A 256 5.10 20.84 2.80
C PHE A 256 5.05 21.12 4.31
N VAL A 257 5.88 22.02 4.81
CA VAL A 257 5.87 22.42 6.23
C VAL A 257 4.54 23.04 6.63
N ARG A 258 4.01 23.98 5.84
CA ARG A 258 2.67 24.57 6.07
C ARG A 258 1.57 23.51 6.05
N ALA A 259 1.61 22.59 5.08
CA ALA A 259 0.63 21.51 4.97
C ALA A 259 0.69 20.56 6.17
N ALA A 260 1.88 20.27 6.71
CA ALA A 260 2.05 19.47 7.92
C ALA A 260 1.41 20.13 9.15
N HIS A 261 1.64 21.44 9.37
CA HIS A 261 0.96 22.18 10.44
C HIS A 261 -0.57 22.17 10.30
N MET A 262 -1.05 22.37 9.07
CA MET A 262 -2.49 22.35 8.79
C MET A 262 -3.09 20.95 8.98
N ALA A 263 -2.34 19.88 8.66
CA ALA A 263 -2.75 18.49 8.89
C ALA A 263 -2.84 18.17 10.39
N GLU A 264 -1.95 18.72 11.21
CA GLU A 264 -2.04 18.61 12.66
C GLU A 264 -3.27 19.35 13.19
N GLU A 265 -3.50 20.59 12.76
CA GLU A 265 -4.70 21.36 13.11
C GLU A 265 -5.97 20.62 12.66
N ALA A 266 -5.94 19.93 11.53
CA ALA A 266 -7.04 19.11 11.02
C ALA A 266 -7.17 17.75 11.74
N GLU A 267 -6.44 17.51 12.82
CA GLU A 267 -6.54 16.35 13.71
C GLU A 267 -6.16 15.01 13.05
N PHE A 268 -5.24 15.03 12.04
CA PHE A 268 -4.70 13.79 11.49
C PHE A 268 -3.78 13.07 12.49
N ASP A 269 -3.85 11.73 12.49
CA ASP A 269 -3.04 10.88 13.39
C ASP A 269 -1.64 10.64 12.83
N MET A 270 -1.49 10.69 11.51
CA MET A 270 -0.27 10.37 10.78
C MET A 270 -0.22 11.19 9.48
N ILE A 271 0.97 11.42 8.96
CA ILE A 271 1.17 11.92 7.60
C ILE A 271 2.05 10.99 6.79
N GLU A 272 1.87 11.00 5.49
CA GLU A 272 2.73 10.34 4.53
C GLU A 272 3.29 11.36 3.55
N ILE A 273 4.58 11.31 3.28
CA ILE A 273 5.21 12.09 2.22
C ILE A 273 5.27 11.24 0.96
N HIS A 274 4.61 11.69 -0.10
CA HIS A 274 4.56 10.96 -1.35
C HIS A 274 5.82 11.18 -2.18
N MET A 275 6.69 10.16 -2.22
CA MET A 275 7.98 10.16 -2.95
C MET A 275 7.98 9.12 -4.09
N ALA A 276 6.79 8.74 -4.60
CA ALA A 276 6.62 7.67 -5.58
C ALA A 276 5.94 8.14 -6.86
N HIS A 277 5.79 7.23 -7.83
CA HIS A 277 4.91 7.29 -9.00
C HIS A 277 5.22 8.42 -9.99
N GLY A 278 6.47 8.88 -10.04
CA GLY A 278 6.90 9.93 -10.96
C GLY A 278 6.41 11.33 -10.61
N TYR A 279 5.81 11.53 -9.42
CA TYR A 279 5.45 12.83 -8.89
C TYR A 279 6.70 13.63 -8.47
N LEU A 280 6.54 14.82 -7.93
CA LEU A 280 7.65 15.76 -7.76
C LEU A 280 8.86 15.15 -7.05
N LEU A 281 8.70 14.61 -5.85
CA LEU A 281 9.82 14.05 -5.10
C LEU A 281 10.38 12.78 -5.75
N SER A 282 9.52 11.94 -6.32
CA SER A 282 9.93 10.80 -7.14
C SER A 282 10.77 11.23 -8.34
N SER A 283 10.48 12.38 -8.94
CA SER A 283 11.24 12.89 -10.08
C SER A 283 12.69 13.22 -9.76
N PHE A 284 13.00 13.52 -8.49
CA PHE A 284 14.38 13.66 -8.03
C PHE A 284 15.06 12.32 -7.81
N ILE A 285 14.36 11.34 -7.25
CA ILE A 285 14.94 10.04 -6.85
C ILE A 285 15.33 9.19 -8.06
N SER A 286 14.44 9.09 -9.05
CA SER A 286 14.67 8.22 -10.21
C SER A 286 15.64 8.82 -11.22
N PRO A 287 16.63 8.05 -11.69
CA PRO A 287 17.58 8.52 -12.71
C PRO A 287 16.93 8.77 -14.08
N VAL A 288 15.76 8.16 -14.36
CA VAL A 288 15.07 8.39 -15.64
C VAL A 288 14.36 9.75 -15.72
N SER A 289 14.15 10.40 -14.59
CA SER A 289 13.51 11.71 -14.48
C SER A 289 14.42 12.81 -13.93
N ASN A 290 15.62 12.46 -13.47
CA ASN A 290 16.60 13.37 -12.92
C ASN A 290 17.92 13.30 -13.73
N VAL A 291 18.10 14.24 -14.64
CA VAL A 291 19.34 14.40 -15.43
C VAL A 291 20.16 15.61 -14.98
N ARG A 292 19.93 16.10 -13.74
CA ARG A 292 20.65 17.24 -13.15
C ARG A 292 22.15 16.96 -13.05
N ARG A 293 22.93 18.01 -13.12
CA ARG A 293 24.41 17.96 -12.99
C ARG A 293 24.93 18.72 -11.77
N ASP A 294 24.02 19.21 -10.94
CA ASP A 294 24.32 19.85 -9.66
C ASP A 294 24.27 18.83 -8.51
N GLU A 295 24.31 19.32 -7.28
CA GLU A 295 24.31 18.49 -6.07
C GLU A 295 23.02 17.70 -5.80
N TYR A 296 21.96 17.89 -6.62
CA TYR A 296 20.68 17.17 -6.57
C TYR A 296 20.54 16.12 -7.68
N GLY A 297 21.62 15.85 -8.44
CA GLY A 297 21.63 14.88 -9.54
C GLY A 297 22.78 13.88 -9.47
N GLY A 298 22.84 12.98 -10.44
CA GLY A 298 23.87 11.95 -10.54
C GLY A 298 23.68 10.78 -9.58
N GLU A 299 24.56 10.61 -8.59
CA GLU A 299 24.51 9.50 -7.63
C GLU A 299 23.22 9.50 -6.80
N LEU A 300 22.77 8.31 -6.36
CA LEU A 300 21.52 8.14 -5.61
C LEU A 300 21.46 9.04 -4.37
N VAL A 301 22.54 9.14 -3.62
CA VAL A 301 22.61 10.00 -2.41
C VAL A 301 22.36 11.48 -2.73
N ASN A 302 22.79 11.95 -3.88
CA ASN A 302 22.56 13.32 -4.33
C ASN A 302 21.10 13.52 -4.79
N ARG A 303 20.56 12.56 -5.51
CA ARG A 303 19.16 12.57 -5.95
C ARG A 303 18.18 12.55 -4.77
N LEU A 304 18.58 11.99 -3.64
CA LEU A 304 17.80 11.94 -2.40
C LEU A 304 17.89 13.22 -1.54
N LYS A 305 18.82 14.12 -1.79
CA LYS A 305 18.99 15.33 -0.95
C LYS A 305 17.69 16.09 -0.76
N PHE A 306 17.05 16.50 -1.83
CA PHE A 306 15.82 17.29 -1.74
C PHE A 306 14.65 16.52 -1.09
N PRO A 307 14.33 15.25 -1.45
CA PRO A 307 13.38 14.44 -0.72
C PRO A 307 13.66 14.32 0.79
N ILE A 308 14.93 14.20 1.19
CA ILE A 308 15.32 14.13 2.60
C ILE A 308 15.19 15.51 3.27
N GLU A 309 15.54 16.62 2.62
CA GLU A 309 15.29 17.97 3.13
C GLU A 309 13.80 18.18 3.45
N ILE A 310 12.90 17.73 2.57
CA ILE A 310 11.46 17.77 2.82
C ILE A 310 11.07 16.91 4.04
N LEU A 311 11.56 15.67 4.12
CA LEU A 311 11.28 14.78 5.26
C LEU A 311 11.74 15.39 6.58
N MET A 312 12.96 15.90 6.63
CA MET A 312 13.53 16.52 7.84
C MET A 312 12.77 17.78 8.25
N ALA A 313 12.43 18.64 7.28
CA ALA A 313 11.66 19.86 7.54
C ALA A 313 10.26 19.52 8.08
N VAL A 314 9.57 18.58 7.48
CA VAL A 314 8.27 18.10 7.94
C VAL A 314 8.39 17.43 9.32
N ARG A 315 9.40 16.57 9.53
CA ARG A 315 9.64 15.95 10.85
C ARG A 315 9.89 16.95 11.95
N SER A 316 10.55 18.07 11.65
CA SER A 316 10.87 19.12 12.64
C SER A 316 9.62 19.82 13.20
N VAL A 317 8.51 19.83 12.47
CA VAL A 317 7.25 20.50 12.85
C VAL A 317 6.12 19.54 13.21
N TRP A 318 6.17 18.30 12.73
CA TRP A 318 5.16 17.28 13.04
C TRP A 318 5.43 16.68 14.43
N PRO A 319 4.40 16.49 15.29
CA PRO A 319 4.59 15.99 16.65
C PRO A 319 5.39 14.70 16.73
N ASN A 320 6.35 14.64 17.66
CA ASN A 320 7.17 13.43 17.83
C ASN A 320 6.38 12.17 18.22
N SER A 321 5.22 12.32 18.82
CA SER A 321 4.31 11.22 19.15
C SER A 321 3.61 10.63 17.93
N LYS A 322 3.51 11.39 16.83
CA LYS A 322 2.82 11.00 15.60
C LYS A 322 3.81 10.51 14.54
N PRO A 323 3.53 9.37 13.87
CA PRO A 323 4.42 8.84 12.84
C PRO A 323 4.37 9.61 11.53
N ILE A 324 5.45 9.45 10.76
CA ILE A 324 5.55 9.84 9.34
C ILE A 324 5.87 8.59 8.52
N SER A 325 5.11 8.35 7.45
CA SER A 325 5.49 7.41 6.39
C SER A 325 6.06 8.14 5.18
N CYS A 326 6.86 7.42 4.39
CA CYS A 326 7.24 7.82 3.05
C CYS A 326 6.79 6.74 2.07
N ARG A 327 6.09 7.14 1.01
CA ARG A 327 5.75 6.22 -0.07
C ARG A 327 6.78 6.32 -1.18
N ILE A 328 7.37 5.19 -1.58
CA ILE A 328 8.41 5.12 -2.61
C ILE A 328 7.99 4.24 -3.78
N SER A 329 8.57 4.48 -4.98
CA SER A 329 8.59 3.52 -6.08
C SER A 329 9.86 2.69 -5.97
N ALA A 330 9.73 1.44 -5.50
CA ALA A 330 10.88 0.57 -5.24
C ALA A 330 11.55 0.04 -6.51
N THR A 331 10.96 0.22 -7.67
CA THR A 331 11.56 -0.04 -8.98
C THR A 331 10.81 0.77 -10.05
N ASP A 332 11.49 1.14 -11.11
CA ASP A 332 10.88 1.79 -12.27
C ASP A 332 10.36 0.78 -13.31
N TRP A 333 10.53 -0.52 -13.07
CA TRP A 333 10.15 -1.60 -13.97
C TRP A 333 10.79 -1.46 -15.37
N LEU A 334 12.07 -1.11 -15.42
CA LEU A 334 12.89 -1.07 -16.62
C LEU A 334 13.98 -2.14 -16.55
N ASP A 335 14.38 -2.66 -17.71
CA ASP A 335 15.48 -3.64 -17.80
C ASP A 335 16.82 -3.03 -17.39
N SER A 336 17.00 -1.72 -17.59
CA SER A 336 18.21 -0.99 -17.20
C SER A 336 17.95 0.52 -17.07
N GLY A 337 18.80 1.19 -16.31
CA GLY A 337 18.81 2.66 -16.20
C GLY A 337 17.71 3.27 -15.34
N GLY A 338 16.88 2.45 -14.68
CA GLY A 338 15.89 2.88 -13.70
C GLY A 338 16.28 2.50 -12.27
N LEU A 339 15.42 2.84 -11.31
CA LEU A 339 15.53 2.37 -9.93
C LEU A 339 15.32 0.85 -9.86
N THR A 340 16.10 0.21 -8.99
CA THR A 340 16.06 -1.22 -8.69
C THR A 340 15.62 -1.47 -7.24
N GLY A 341 15.32 -2.74 -6.90
CA GLY A 341 15.02 -3.12 -5.52
C GLY A 341 16.16 -2.85 -4.55
N GLU A 342 17.41 -2.94 -5.02
CA GLU A 342 18.62 -2.62 -4.26
C GLU A 342 18.70 -1.12 -3.96
N ASP A 343 18.42 -0.27 -4.95
CA ASP A 343 18.32 1.18 -4.74
C ASP A 343 17.23 1.51 -3.72
N ALA A 344 16.08 0.83 -3.78
CA ALA A 344 14.99 1.04 -2.82
C ALA A 344 15.39 0.70 -1.38
N VAL A 345 16.25 -0.28 -1.17
CA VAL A 345 16.81 -0.59 0.16
C VAL A 345 17.66 0.57 0.67
N GLU A 346 18.53 1.15 -0.16
CA GLU A 346 19.36 2.30 0.22
C GLU A 346 18.50 3.56 0.44
N VAL A 347 17.49 3.80 -0.41
CA VAL A 347 16.49 4.86 -0.21
C VAL A 347 15.83 4.70 1.16
N ALA A 348 15.35 3.50 1.49
CA ALA A 348 14.67 3.24 2.75
C ALA A 348 15.59 3.45 3.97
N LYS A 349 16.84 3.00 3.94
CA LYS A 349 17.83 3.24 5.01
C LYS A 349 17.97 4.72 5.28
N LEU A 350 18.23 5.51 4.23
CA LEU A 350 18.40 6.95 4.36
C LEU A 350 17.14 7.65 4.88
N LEU A 351 15.95 7.21 4.46
CA LEU A 351 14.69 7.75 4.96
C LEU A 351 14.47 7.41 6.45
N TYR A 352 14.76 6.19 6.89
CA TYR A 352 14.67 5.82 8.32
C TYR A 352 15.66 6.63 9.18
N GLU A 353 16.89 6.78 8.72
CA GLU A 353 17.91 7.58 9.41
C GLU A 353 17.51 9.06 9.57
N ASN A 354 16.64 9.57 8.68
CA ASN A 354 16.20 10.96 8.68
C ASN A 354 14.76 11.16 9.21
N GLY A 355 14.19 10.16 9.91
CA GLY A 355 12.97 10.33 10.71
C GLY A 355 11.69 9.81 10.09
N CYS A 356 11.78 8.98 9.04
CA CYS A 356 10.66 8.16 8.56
C CYS A 356 10.42 6.99 9.52
N ASP A 357 9.17 6.71 9.84
CA ASP A 357 8.82 5.65 10.79
C ASP A 357 8.40 4.35 10.09
N ILE A 358 7.90 4.43 8.84
CA ILE A 358 7.49 3.28 8.04
C ILE A 358 7.51 3.63 6.56
N ILE A 359 7.93 2.69 5.71
CA ILE A 359 7.93 2.88 4.24
C ILE A 359 6.73 2.18 3.60
N ASP A 360 5.90 2.93 2.87
CA ASP A 360 4.88 2.36 1.96
C ASP A 360 5.54 2.02 0.62
N VAL A 361 5.68 0.72 0.36
CA VAL A 361 6.47 0.20 -0.76
C VAL A 361 5.57 -0.06 -1.97
N SER A 362 5.53 0.92 -2.87
CA SER A 362 4.92 0.81 -4.19
C SER A 362 5.97 0.60 -5.28
N ALA A 363 5.59 0.69 -6.55
CA ALA A 363 6.53 0.56 -7.67
C ALA A 363 5.99 1.21 -8.96
N GLY A 364 6.91 1.62 -9.83
CA GLY A 364 6.62 2.10 -11.18
C GLY A 364 5.97 3.48 -11.24
N GLN A 365 5.27 3.73 -12.35
CA GLN A 365 4.58 5.00 -12.67
C GLN A 365 5.51 6.20 -12.86
N THR A 366 6.83 5.99 -12.86
CA THR A 366 7.84 7.04 -13.05
C THR A 366 8.02 7.38 -14.52
N THR A 367 7.87 6.39 -15.38
CA THR A 367 8.01 6.53 -16.84
C THR A 367 6.94 5.68 -17.54
N PRO A 368 6.46 6.10 -18.74
CA PRO A 368 5.53 5.31 -19.53
C PRO A 368 6.14 4.01 -20.10
N GLU A 369 7.47 3.91 -20.19
CA GLU A 369 8.19 2.73 -20.69
C GLU A 369 8.26 1.60 -19.65
N ALA A 370 7.70 1.79 -18.45
CA ALA A 370 7.67 0.76 -17.40
C ALA A 370 6.92 -0.50 -17.84
N GLU A 371 7.53 -1.67 -17.67
CA GLU A 371 6.95 -2.98 -18.02
C GLU A 371 6.70 -3.85 -16.77
N PRO A 372 5.71 -3.51 -15.92
CA PRO A 372 5.45 -4.27 -14.71
C PRO A 372 4.85 -5.65 -15.02
N ILE A 373 5.38 -6.68 -14.37
CA ILE A 373 4.81 -8.04 -14.45
C ILE A 373 3.67 -8.14 -13.43
N TYR A 374 2.45 -7.85 -13.86
CA TYR A 374 1.27 -7.91 -13.02
C TYR A 374 0.93 -9.33 -12.57
N GLY A 375 0.39 -9.46 -11.37
CA GLY A 375 -0.06 -10.71 -10.81
C GLY A 375 -0.50 -10.56 -9.35
N ARG A 376 -0.90 -11.65 -8.71
CA ARG A 376 -1.27 -11.66 -7.29
C ARG A 376 -0.07 -11.21 -6.45
N MET A 377 -0.25 -10.18 -5.60
CA MET A 377 0.79 -9.67 -4.69
C MET A 377 2.11 -9.35 -5.42
N PHE A 378 2.03 -8.75 -6.64
CA PHE A 378 3.18 -8.61 -7.54
C PHE A 378 4.29 -7.71 -7.00
N GLN A 379 3.98 -6.74 -6.14
CA GLN A 379 4.95 -5.83 -5.51
C GLN A 379 5.44 -6.32 -4.12
N THR A 380 4.83 -7.37 -3.55
CA THR A 380 5.11 -7.79 -2.17
C THR A 380 6.57 -8.21 -1.94
N HIS A 381 7.26 -8.71 -2.97
CA HIS A 381 8.68 -9.04 -2.85
C HIS A 381 9.59 -7.81 -2.65
N LEU A 382 9.15 -6.64 -3.13
CA LEU A 382 9.87 -5.37 -2.93
C LEU A 382 9.71 -4.89 -1.49
N SER A 383 8.50 -4.98 -0.91
CA SER A 383 8.32 -4.65 0.51
C SER A 383 9.06 -5.62 1.43
N GLU A 384 9.10 -6.92 1.08
CA GLU A 384 9.90 -7.94 1.78
C GLU A 384 11.39 -7.61 1.73
N GLN A 385 11.91 -7.22 0.55
CA GLN A 385 13.31 -6.83 0.38
C GLN A 385 13.67 -5.61 1.22
N VAL A 386 12.90 -4.53 1.11
CA VAL A 386 13.10 -3.31 1.89
C VAL A 386 13.04 -3.64 3.39
N ARG A 387 12.01 -4.37 3.85
CA ARG A 387 11.83 -4.71 5.26
C ARG A 387 13.02 -5.47 5.84
N LEU A 388 13.50 -6.48 5.14
CA LEU A 388 14.54 -7.38 5.65
C LEU A 388 15.94 -6.82 5.50
N GLU A 389 16.22 -6.03 4.44
CA GLU A 389 17.56 -5.53 4.16
C GLU A 389 17.79 -4.11 4.70
N ALA A 390 16.78 -3.23 4.69
CA ALA A 390 16.86 -1.94 5.36
C ALA A 390 16.52 -2.04 6.86
N LYS A 391 16.02 -3.19 7.35
CA LYS A 391 15.71 -3.48 8.76
C LYS A 391 14.74 -2.48 9.39
N GLY A 392 13.72 -2.09 8.66
CA GLY A 392 12.68 -1.17 9.10
C GLY A 392 11.28 -1.62 8.71
N PRO A 393 10.22 -1.07 9.35
CA PRO A 393 8.84 -1.48 9.09
C PRO A 393 8.35 -1.03 7.72
N THR A 394 7.51 -1.86 7.10
CA THR A 394 6.98 -1.59 5.76
C THR A 394 5.47 -1.80 5.66
N ILE A 395 4.87 -1.12 4.69
CA ILE A 395 3.51 -1.35 4.20
C ILE A 395 3.63 -2.01 2.83
N ALA A 396 3.00 -3.17 2.63
CA ALA A 396 2.92 -3.80 1.32
C ALA A 396 1.64 -3.37 0.59
N VAL A 397 1.76 -3.08 -0.70
CA VAL A 397 0.65 -2.79 -1.60
C VAL A 397 0.84 -3.53 -2.93
N GLY A 398 -0.21 -3.68 -3.73
CA GLY A 398 -0.12 -4.19 -5.10
C GLY A 398 -0.83 -5.52 -5.34
N ASN A 399 -2.06 -5.42 -5.85
CA ASN A 399 -2.94 -6.54 -6.18
C ASN A 399 -3.11 -7.58 -5.05
N ILE A 400 -3.31 -7.07 -3.83
CA ILE A 400 -3.69 -7.83 -2.64
C ILE A 400 -5.21 -7.73 -2.56
N THR A 401 -5.93 -8.86 -2.59
CA THR A 401 -7.38 -8.89 -2.84
C THR A 401 -8.18 -9.68 -1.81
N SER A 402 -7.54 -10.33 -0.84
CA SER A 402 -8.22 -11.15 0.18
C SER A 402 -7.56 -11.05 1.55
N ALA A 403 -8.34 -11.32 2.59
CA ALA A 403 -7.87 -11.39 3.97
C ALA A 403 -6.81 -12.50 4.17
N ASP A 404 -6.94 -13.60 3.44
CA ASP A 404 -5.94 -14.68 3.40
C ASP A 404 -4.56 -14.18 2.91
N GLN A 405 -4.54 -13.32 1.88
CA GLN A 405 -3.29 -12.71 1.42
C GLN A 405 -2.71 -11.75 2.45
N VAL A 406 -3.55 -10.97 3.15
CA VAL A 406 -3.11 -10.09 4.25
C VAL A 406 -2.44 -10.93 5.35
N ASN A 407 -3.10 -11.98 5.82
CA ASN A 407 -2.52 -12.89 6.82
C ASN A 407 -1.21 -13.53 6.33
N THR A 408 -1.17 -13.93 5.05
CA THR A 408 0.03 -14.54 4.46
C THR A 408 1.22 -13.59 4.43
N ILE A 409 1.01 -12.32 4.05
CA ILE A 409 2.05 -11.30 3.99
C ILE A 409 2.60 -11.02 5.39
N VAL A 410 1.70 -10.80 6.34
CA VAL A 410 2.04 -10.43 7.73
C VAL A 410 2.75 -11.59 8.44
N ALA A 411 2.20 -12.81 8.40
CA ALA A 411 2.82 -13.98 9.03
C ALA A 411 4.19 -14.31 8.43
N ALA A 412 4.36 -14.16 7.11
CA ALA A 412 5.64 -14.42 6.46
C ALA A 412 6.71 -13.34 6.75
N GLY A 413 6.35 -12.23 7.40
CA GLY A 413 7.26 -11.11 7.63
C GLY A 413 7.61 -10.32 6.37
N ARG A 414 6.72 -10.32 5.37
CA ARG A 414 6.92 -9.57 4.12
C ARG A 414 6.60 -8.10 4.24
N ALA A 415 5.75 -7.75 5.19
CA ALA A 415 5.43 -6.40 5.60
C ALA A 415 4.82 -6.40 6.99
N ASP A 416 4.78 -5.25 7.64
CA ASP A 416 4.16 -5.05 8.95
C ASP A 416 2.69 -4.65 8.83
N LEU A 417 2.37 -3.90 7.78
CA LEU A 417 1.02 -3.47 7.42
C LEU A 417 0.73 -3.82 5.95
N VAL A 418 -0.55 -3.92 5.61
CA VAL A 418 -0.97 -4.29 4.24
C VAL A 418 -2.02 -3.30 3.73
N ALA A 419 -1.68 -2.59 2.66
CA ALA A 419 -2.55 -1.62 2.03
C ALA A 419 -3.33 -2.24 0.86
N LEU A 420 -4.64 -2.05 0.89
CA LEU A 420 -5.56 -2.45 -0.17
C LEU A 420 -6.24 -1.21 -0.77
N ALA A 421 -6.27 -1.15 -2.11
CA ALA A 421 -6.95 -0.08 -2.85
C ALA A 421 -8.29 -0.56 -3.40
N ARG A 422 -8.28 -1.13 -4.61
CA ARG A 422 -9.50 -1.56 -5.33
C ARG A 422 -10.44 -2.49 -4.55
N PRO A 423 -9.97 -3.41 -3.68
CA PRO A 423 -10.88 -4.18 -2.84
C PRO A 423 -11.76 -3.32 -1.93
N HIS A 424 -11.20 -2.24 -1.35
CA HIS A 424 -12.00 -1.32 -0.53
C HIS A 424 -13.00 -0.49 -1.36
N LEU A 425 -12.70 -0.18 -2.63
CA LEU A 425 -13.67 0.50 -3.51
C LEU A 425 -14.92 -0.34 -3.78
N THR A 426 -14.77 -1.66 -3.81
CA THR A 426 -15.88 -2.60 -4.04
C THR A 426 -16.51 -3.10 -2.75
N ASP A 427 -15.76 -3.12 -1.66
CA ASP A 427 -16.20 -3.59 -0.34
C ASP A 427 -15.59 -2.74 0.79
N PRO A 428 -16.20 -1.62 1.15
CA PRO A 428 -15.75 -0.80 2.28
C PRO A 428 -15.69 -1.56 3.62
N HIS A 429 -16.49 -2.62 3.78
CA HIS A 429 -16.56 -3.44 4.99
C HIS A 429 -15.65 -4.68 4.94
N PHE A 430 -14.62 -4.67 4.11
CA PHE A 430 -13.66 -5.77 3.94
C PHE A 430 -13.15 -6.31 5.29
N THR A 431 -12.72 -5.43 6.19
CA THR A 431 -12.13 -5.83 7.47
C THR A 431 -13.16 -6.44 8.42
N LEU A 432 -14.39 -5.89 8.46
CA LEU A 432 -15.48 -6.45 9.28
C LEU A 432 -15.88 -7.85 8.79
N LYS A 433 -15.97 -8.05 7.46
CA LYS A 433 -16.25 -9.36 6.88
C LYS A 433 -15.13 -10.36 7.16
N ALA A 434 -13.87 -9.92 7.08
CA ALA A 434 -12.73 -10.76 7.43
C ALA A 434 -12.78 -11.17 8.91
N ALA A 435 -13.14 -10.26 9.82
CA ALA A 435 -13.29 -10.57 11.23
C ALA A 435 -14.36 -11.64 11.48
N ALA A 436 -15.53 -11.50 10.85
CA ALA A 436 -16.59 -12.51 10.91
C ALA A 436 -16.13 -13.85 10.33
N HIS A 437 -15.46 -13.86 9.17
CA HIS A 437 -14.93 -15.07 8.52
C HIS A 437 -13.96 -15.85 9.41
N TYR A 438 -13.08 -15.15 10.13
CA TYR A 438 -12.10 -15.78 11.04
C TYR A 438 -12.63 -16.00 12.46
N GLY A 439 -13.86 -15.59 12.77
CA GLY A 439 -14.42 -15.66 14.12
C GLY A 439 -13.73 -14.72 15.10
N TYR A 440 -13.14 -13.63 14.62
CA TYR A 440 -12.45 -12.65 15.47
C TYR A 440 -13.45 -11.63 16.05
N THR A 441 -13.98 -11.95 17.23
CA THR A 441 -15.03 -11.16 17.91
C THR A 441 -14.57 -9.82 18.49
N PRO A 442 -13.26 -9.59 18.88
CA PRO A 442 -12.81 -8.31 19.41
C PRO A 442 -12.73 -7.16 18.40
N GLN A 443 -12.87 -7.43 17.07
CA GLN A 443 -12.93 -6.35 16.08
C GLN A 443 -14.04 -5.36 16.44
N PHE A 444 -13.69 -4.06 16.46
CA PHE A 444 -14.68 -3.00 16.67
C PHE A 444 -15.69 -2.97 15.53
N TRP A 445 -16.98 -2.92 15.90
CA TRP A 445 -18.10 -2.67 15.02
C TRP A 445 -18.89 -1.45 15.53
N PRO A 446 -19.29 -0.52 14.67
CA PRO A 446 -20.21 0.53 15.08
C PRO A 446 -21.51 -0.06 15.66
N GLU A 447 -22.09 0.58 16.68
CA GLU A 447 -23.32 0.08 17.32
C GLU A 447 -24.46 -0.13 16.33
N GLN A 448 -24.56 0.76 15.33
CA GLN A 448 -25.54 0.71 14.26
C GLN A 448 -25.43 -0.57 13.39
N TYR A 449 -24.27 -1.25 13.41
CA TYR A 449 -23.99 -2.45 12.61
C TYR A 449 -24.07 -3.76 13.40
N LEU A 450 -24.40 -3.74 14.70
CA LEU A 450 -24.40 -4.94 15.56
C LEU A 450 -25.37 -6.03 15.08
N ALA A 451 -26.54 -5.65 14.51
CA ALA A 451 -27.45 -6.62 13.88
C ALA A 451 -26.80 -7.30 12.67
N GLY A 452 -26.02 -6.54 11.87
CA GLY A 452 -25.24 -7.06 10.76
C GLY A 452 -24.09 -7.95 11.22
N LYS A 453 -23.40 -7.61 12.33
CA LYS A 453 -22.35 -8.43 12.97
C LYS A 453 -22.89 -9.82 13.28
N ALA A 454 -23.98 -9.90 14.04
CA ALA A 454 -24.59 -11.17 14.44
C ALA A 454 -24.97 -12.04 13.25
N GLN A 455 -25.46 -11.44 12.16
CA GLN A 455 -25.76 -12.16 10.93
C GLN A 455 -24.48 -12.65 10.23
N ALA A 456 -23.47 -11.78 10.08
CA ALA A 456 -22.23 -12.11 9.39
C ALA A 456 -21.47 -13.25 10.11
N GLU A 457 -21.38 -13.21 11.43
CA GLU A 457 -20.76 -14.26 12.25
C GLU A 457 -21.49 -15.60 12.10
N ARG A 458 -22.82 -15.60 12.14
CA ARG A 458 -23.63 -16.82 11.94
C ARG A 458 -23.45 -17.42 10.54
N LEU A 459 -23.41 -16.60 9.50
CA LEU A 459 -23.22 -17.07 8.12
C LEU A 459 -21.80 -17.62 7.94
N ALA A 460 -20.79 -16.97 8.49
CA ALA A 460 -19.41 -17.44 8.44
C ALA A 460 -19.23 -18.79 9.17
N GLU A 461 -19.92 -19.01 10.31
CA GLU A 461 -19.93 -20.28 11.00
C GLU A 461 -20.59 -21.40 10.15
N GLN A 462 -21.72 -21.11 9.51
CA GLN A 462 -22.38 -22.05 8.59
C GLN A 462 -21.50 -22.42 7.40
N ASP A 463 -20.82 -21.44 6.78
CA ASP A 463 -19.89 -21.69 5.68
C ASP A 463 -18.68 -22.53 6.11
N ASN A 464 -18.15 -22.29 7.32
CA ASN A 464 -17.07 -23.10 7.89
C ASN A 464 -17.50 -24.55 8.14
N ILE A 465 -18.69 -24.78 8.68
CA ILE A 465 -19.26 -26.14 8.88
C ILE A 465 -19.38 -26.86 7.54
N ARG A 466 -19.99 -26.21 6.56
CA ARG A 466 -20.15 -26.74 5.20
C ARG A 466 -18.82 -27.09 4.53
N LEU A 467 -17.81 -26.24 4.70
CA LEU A 467 -16.47 -26.49 4.18
C LEU A 467 -15.84 -27.74 4.84
N GLN A 468 -15.98 -27.90 6.15
CA GLN A 468 -15.50 -29.09 6.87
C GLN A 468 -16.19 -30.36 6.37
N GLU A 469 -17.50 -30.35 6.15
CA GLU A 469 -18.25 -31.47 5.59
C GLU A 469 -17.73 -31.88 4.21
N ILE A 470 -17.49 -30.90 3.33
CA ILE A 470 -16.92 -31.13 1.99
C ILE A 470 -15.52 -31.74 2.07
N LEU A 471 -14.66 -31.23 2.98
CA LEU A 471 -13.30 -31.74 3.17
C LEU A 471 -13.32 -33.17 3.71
N LEU A 472 -14.23 -33.51 4.62
CA LEU A 472 -14.39 -34.85 5.17
C LEU A 472 -14.89 -35.83 4.08
N ALA A 473 -15.88 -35.42 3.27
CA ALA A 473 -16.43 -36.24 2.20
C ALA A 473 -15.40 -36.55 1.09
N ASN A 474 -14.42 -35.66 0.88
CA ASN A 474 -13.39 -35.82 -0.15
C ASN A 474 -12.05 -36.35 0.40
N ARG A 475 -11.97 -36.80 1.66
CA ARG A 475 -10.77 -37.46 2.16
C ARG A 475 -10.54 -38.76 1.39
N PRO A 476 -9.33 -39.03 0.89
CA PRO A 476 -8.98 -40.34 0.34
C PRO A 476 -9.28 -41.39 1.43
N LYS A 477 -10.04 -42.44 1.09
CA LYS A 477 -10.22 -43.58 1.97
C LYS A 477 -8.83 -44.13 2.26
N SER A 478 -8.46 -44.22 3.54
CA SER A 478 -7.21 -44.89 3.94
C SER A 478 -7.27 -46.34 3.46
N HIS A 479 -6.18 -46.85 2.88
CA HIS A 479 -6.10 -48.24 2.41
C HIS A 479 -6.16 -49.27 3.56
N ASN A 480 -6.61 -48.87 4.75
CA ASN A 480 -6.67 -49.70 5.98
C ASN A 480 -8.06 -49.73 6.62
N ASP A 481 -9.15 -49.56 5.87
CA ASP A 481 -10.51 -49.86 6.32
C ASP A 481 -11.11 -50.99 5.47
#